data_0e2412fc615e1bf19dae28d6673e54f4
#
_entry.id   0e2412fc615e1bf19dae28d6673e54f4
#
_cell.length_a   1.000
_cell.length_b   1.000
_cell.length_c   1.000
_cell.angle_alpha   90.00
_cell.angle_beta   90.00
_cell.angle_gamma   90.00
#
_symmetry.space_group_name_H-M   'P 1'
#
loop_
_entity.id
_entity.type
_entity.pdbx_description
1 polymer ?
#
loop_
_entity_poly.entity_id
_entity_poly.type
_entity_poly.pdbx_seq_one_letter_code
_entity_poly.pdbx_strand_id
1 'polypeptide(L)'
;NIKGSTMAEKKEFLEKNHDHIRTGIMLEPRGHNDMFGSVITQPTSDEADFGIIFMDGGGYLNMCGHGTIGAMTCAVETGMVEVTEPETKIVMEAPAGIVHATVKVEDGVAKEVSFANVPAFLYKQDVELELENIGKVKFDIAFGGSFFAIIHADQLGLKIVPENAGQL
;
A
#
# COMPACT_ATOMS: atom_id res chain seq x y z
N ASN A 1 -14.68 -15.36 5.67
CA ASN A 1 -13.47 -15.28 6.49
C ASN A 1 -12.24 -15.50 5.59
N ILE A 2 -11.32 -14.56 5.55
CA ILE A 2 -10.07 -14.67 4.78
C ILE A 2 -9.15 -15.62 5.53
N LYS A 3 -8.73 -16.71 4.87
CA LYS A 3 -7.88 -17.74 5.47
C LYS A 3 -6.40 -17.40 5.31
N GLY A 4 -5.60 -17.72 6.31
CA GLY A 4 -4.15 -17.54 6.35
C GLY A 4 -3.66 -17.36 7.78
N SER A 5 -2.48 -17.86 8.08
CA SER A 5 -1.77 -17.72 9.36
C SER A 5 -0.88 -16.48 9.39
N THR A 6 -0.65 -15.85 8.23
CA THR A 6 0.04 -14.57 8.05
C THR A 6 -0.77 -13.67 7.14
N MET A 7 -0.53 -12.36 7.21
CA MET A 7 -1.19 -11.42 6.30
C MET A 7 -0.79 -11.65 4.83
N ALA A 8 0.41 -12.13 4.57
CA ALA A 8 0.84 -12.53 3.23
C ALA A 8 0.01 -13.71 2.69
N GLU A 9 -0.23 -14.74 3.51
CA GLU A 9 -1.10 -15.87 3.16
C GLU A 9 -2.56 -15.45 2.97
N LYS A 10 -3.06 -14.51 3.77
CA LYS A 10 -4.40 -13.93 3.59
C LYS A 10 -4.53 -13.18 2.27
N LYS A 11 -3.50 -12.41 1.89
CA LYS A 11 -3.45 -11.74 0.58
C LYS A 11 -3.49 -12.76 -0.56
N GLU A 12 -2.64 -13.78 -0.50
CA GLU A 12 -2.61 -14.86 -1.49
C GLU A 12 -3.95 -15.62 -1.58
N PHE A 13 -4.60 -15.84 -0.44
CA PHE A 13 -5.93 -16.47 -0.40
C PHE A 13 -6.98 -15.62 -1.13
N LEU A 14 -7.00 -14.29 -0.91
CA LEU A 14 -7.89 -13.38 -1.63
C LEU A 14 -7.63 -13.42 -3.12
N GLU A 15 -6.38 -13.31 -3.53
CA GLU A 15 -5.97 -13.33 -4.93
C GLU A 15 -6.41 -14.61 -5.64
N LYS A 16 -6.19 -15.76 -5.01
CA LYS A 16 -6.52 -17.07 -5.62
C LYS A 16 -8.01 -17.41 -5.62
N ASN A 17 -8.76 -16.97 -4.61
CA ASN A 17 -10.12 -17.47 -4.40
C ASN A 17 -11.21 -16.41 -4.55
N HIS A 18 -10.87 -15.13 -4.42
CA HIS A 18 -11.85 -14.04 -4.33
C HIS A 18 -11.46 -12.79 -5.13
N ASP A 19 -10.59 -12.91 -6.12
CA ASP A 19 -10.15 -11.76 -6.94
C ASP A 19 -11.30 -11.05 -7.68
N HIS A 20 -12.41 -11.75 -7.89
CA HIS A 20 -13.62 -11.15 -8.44
C HIS A 20 -14.17 -10.00 -7.60
N ILE A 21 -13.87 -9.93 -6.29
CA ILE A 21 -14.24 -8.80 -5.43
C ILE A 21 -13.41 -7.58 -5.83
N ARG A 22 -12.10 -7.72 -5.95
CA ARG A 22 -11.22 -6.65 -6.40
C ARG A 22 -11.61 -6.15 -7.79
N THR A 23 -11.66 -7.05 -8.77
CA THR A 23 -12.00 -6.67 -10.16
C THR A 23 -13.39 -6.04 -10.25
N GLY A 24 -14.36 -6.50 -9.48
CA GLY A 24 -15.71 -5.94 -9.45
C GLY A 24 -15.82 -4.54 -8.83
N ILE A 25 -14.83 -4.11 -8.02
CA ILE A 25 -14.82 -2.81 -7.34
C ILE A 25 -13.82 -1.85 -8.00
N MET A 26 -12.64 -2.34 -8.36
CA MET A 26 -11.53 -1.53 -8.87
C MET A 26 -11.66 -1.22 -10.37
N LEU A 27 -12.27 -2.13 -11.15
CA LEU A 27 -12.40 -1.95 -12.59
C LEU A 27 -13.75 -1.36 -12.97
N GLU A 28 -13.83 -0.81 -14.19
CA GLU A 28 -15.09 -0.29 -14.74
C GLU A 28 -16.19 -1.36 -14.79
N PRO A 29 -17.45 -0.99 -14.60
CA PRO A 29 -17.98 0.39 -14.50
C PRO A 29 -18.00 0.97 -13.07
N ARG A 30 -17.61 0.23 -12.02
CA ARG A 30 -17.62 0.73 -10.64
C ARG A 30 -16.37 1.52 -10.28
N GLY A 31 -15.23 1.04 -10.72
CA GLY A 31 -13.94 1.67 -10.52
C GLY A 31 -13.47 2.44 -11.76
N HIS A 32 -12.20 2.76 -11.79
CA HIS A 32 -11.48 3.41 -12.89
C HIS A 32 -9.98 3.07 -12.79
N ASN A 33 -9.17 3.49 -13.76
CA ASN A 33 -7.74 3.14 -13.81
C ASN A 33 -6.95 3.53 -12.55
N ASP A 34 -7.34 4.62 -11.90
CA ASP A 34 -6.66 5.14 -10.70
C ASP A 34 -7.36 4.72 -9.40
N MET A 35 -8.31 3.75 -9.47
CA MET A 35 -9.02 3.28 -8.29
C MET A 35 -8.08 2.53 -7.36
N PHE A 36 -8.18 2.87 -6.08
CA PHE A 36 -7.41 2.24 -5.02
C PHE A 36 -8.32 1.91 -3.83
N GLY A 37 -8.05 0.80 -3.16
CA GLY A 37 -8.83 0.39 -2.02
C GLY A 37 -8.10 -0.58 -1.10
N SER A 38 -8.81 -1.02 -0.09
CA SER A 38 -8.28 -2.01 0.85
C SER A 38 -9.38 -2.92 1.40
N VAL A 39 -8.98 -4.09 1.83
CA VAL A 39 -9.81 -5.04 2.56
C VAL A 39 -9.35 -5.08 4.00
N ILE A 40 -10.26 -4.70 4.92
CA ILE A 40 -10.04 -4.84 6.36
C ILE A 40 -10.37 -6.28 6.76
N THR A 41 -9.52 -6.87 7.57
CA THR A 41 -9.66 -8.26 8.04
C THR A 41 -9.17 -8.40 9.47
N GLN A 42 -9.37 -9.57 10.06
CA GLN A 42 -8.75 -9.89 11.36
C GLN A 42 -7.22 -9.93 11.18
N PRO A 43 -6.46 -9.35 12.09
CA PRO A 43 -5.00 -9.45 12.06
C PRO A 43 -4.53 -10.88 12.34
N THR A 44 -3.25 -11.15 12.15
CA THR A 44 -2.61 -12.41 12.57
C THR A 44 -1.70 -12.20 13.79
N SER A 45 -1.41 -10.95 14.12
CA SER A 45 -0.69 -10.52 15.32
C SER A 45 -1.65 -9.99 16.37
N ASP A 46 -1.43 -10.36 17.64
CA ASP A 46 -2.19 -9.84 18.79
C ASP A 46 -1.86 -8.35 19.07
N GLU A 47 -0.81 -7.81 18.47
CA GLU A 47 -0.41 -6.41 18.59
C GLU A 47 -1.32 -5.46 17.77
N ALA A 48 -1.93 -5.97 16.71
CA ALA A 48 -2.65 -5.14 15.76
C ALA A 48 -4.15 -5.06 16.06
N ASP A 49 -4.71 -3.86 15.95
CA ASP A 49 -6.15 -3.61 16.07
C ASP A 49 -6.91 -4.24 14.90
N PHE A 50 -6.32 -4.21 13.71
CA PHE A 50 -6.88 -4.87 12.52
C PHE A 50 -5.80 -5.21 11.48
N GLY A 51 -6.14 -6.17 10.60
CA GLY A 51 -5.36 -6.49 9.40
C GLY A 51 -5.87 -5.72 8.19
N ILE A 52 -4.98 -5.39 7.24
CA ILE A 52 -5.32 -4.69 6.01
C ILE A 52 -4.59 -5.29 4.80
N ILE A 53 -5.30 -5.40 3.68
CA ILE A 53 -4.74 -5.83 2.40
C ILE A 53 -5.13 -4.78 1.36
N PHE A 54 -4.14 -4.10 0.80
CA PHE A 54 -4.35 -3.08 -0.23
C PHE A 54 -4.55 -3.69 -1.60
N MET A 55 -5.33 -3.02 -2.44
CA MET A 55 -5.63 -3.46 -3.81
C MET A 55 -5.86 -2.27 -4.74
N ASP A 56 -5.55 -2.48 -6.01
CA ASP A 56 -5.80 -1.55 -7.10
C ASP A 56 -6.32 -2.28 -8.36
N GLY A 57 -6.35 -1.61 -9.50
CA GLY A 57 -6.74 -2.20 -10.77
C GLY A 57 -5.82 -3.35 -11.22
N GLY A 58 -4.54 -3.32 -10.83
CA GLY A 58 -3.52 -4.30 -11.23
C GLY A 58 -3.41 -5.51 -10.30
N GLY A 59 -3.81 -5.40 -9.03
CA GLY A 59 -3.66 -6.51 -8.09
C GLY A 59 -3.72 -6.11 -6.62
N TYR A 60 -3.01 -6.89 -5.80
CA TYR A 60 -2.90 -6.69 -4.36
C TYR A 60 -1.49 -6.25 -3.98
N LEU A 61 -1.39 -5.31 -3.04
CA LEU A 61 -0.15 -4.71 -2.60
C LEU A 61 0.16 -5.10 -1.14
N ASN A 62 1.46 -5.08 -0.80
CA ASN A 62 1.92 -5.44 0.53
C ASN A 62 1.83 -4.26 1.51
N MET A 63 1.97 -3.04 1.02
CA MET A 63 1.88 -1.80 1.80
C MET A 63 1.52 -0.62 0.89
N CYS A 64 0.79 0.36 1.44
CA CYS A 64 0.49 1.61 0.75
C CYS A 64 0.35 2.75 1.75
N GLY A 65 1.09 3.85 1.54
CA GLY A 65 1.08 5.00 2.45
C GLY A 65 -0.23 5.78 2.42
N HIS A 66 -0.71 6.20 1.26
CA HIS A 66 -1.97 6.93 1.16
C HIS A 66 -3.19 6.07 1.52
N GLY A 67 -3.14 4.76 1.18
CA GLY A 67 -4.16 3.81 1.62
C GLY A 67 -4.20 3.65 3.14
N THR A 68 -3.05 3.71 3.81
CA THR A 68 -2.97 3.74 5.28
C THR A 68 -3.66 4.98 5.84
N ILE A 69 -3.37 6.16 5.31
CA ILE A 69 -4.02 7.42 5.74
C ILE A 69 -5.55 7.30 5.62
N GLY A 70 -6.04 6.83 4.48
CA GLY A 70 -7.48 6.63 4.27
C GLY A 70 -8.09 5.60 5.22
N ALA A 71 -7.43 4.46 5.42
CA ALA A 71 -7.92 3.42 6.32
C ALA A 71 -7.98 3.87 7.79
N MET A 72 -6.96 4.60 8.27
CA MET A 72 -6.93 5.16 9.63
C MET A 72 -8.02 6.21 9.83
N THR A 73 -8.22 7.10 8.85
CA THR A 73 -9.33 8.06 8.86
C THR A 73 -10.68 7.35 8.95
N CYS A 74 -10.92 6.35 8.10
CA CYS A 74 -12.13 5.55 8.14
C CYS A 74 -12.32 4.84 9.49
N ALA A 75 -11.26 4.23 10.03
CA ALA A 75 -11.32 3.48 11.29
C ALA A 75 -11.78 4.37 12.46
N VAL A 76 -11.28 5.62 12.52
CA VAL A 76 -11.69 6.62 13.53
C VAL A 76 -13.12 7.05 13.29
N GLU A 77 -13.46 7.53 12.09
CA GLU A 77 -14.75 8.18 11.82
C GLU A 77 -15.94 7.20 11.76
N THR A 78 -15.67 5.92 11.54
CA THR A 78 -16.71 4.87 11.56
C THR A 78 -16.80 4.12 12.88
N GLY A 79 -15.95 4.45 13.86
CA GLY A 79 -15.94 3.78 15.16
C GLY A 79 -15.43 2.33 15.12
N MET A 80 -14.59 1.99 14.16
CA MET A 80 -13.95 0.66 14.10
C MET A 80 -12.94 0.45 15.22
N VAL A 81 -12.37 1.52 15.74
CA VAL A 81 -11.41 1.54 16.84
C VAL A 81 -11.92 2.45 17.95
N GLU A 82 -11.44 2.24 19.18
CA GLU A 82 -11.71 3.16 20.27
C GLU A 82 -10.98 4.48 20.03
N VAL A 83 -11.73 5.58 20.04
CA VAL A 83 -11.21 6.91 19.73
C VAL A 83 -10.89 7.67 21.01
N THR A 84 -9.67 8.22 21.06
CA THR A 84 -9.22 9.14 22.10
C THR A 84 -8.79 10.46 21.48
N GLU A 85 -9.14 11.59 22.12
CA GLU A 85 -8.73 12.92 21.71
C GLU A 85 -7.64 13.47 22.64
N PRO A 86 -6.71 14.27 22.18
CA PRO A 86 -6.54 14.77 20.81
C PRO A 86 -5.84 13.82 19.86
N GLU A 87 -5.39 12.64 20.31
CA GLU A 87 -4.65 11.68 19.52
C GLU A 87 -5.15 10.25 19.78
N THR A 88 -5.43 9.54 18.70
CA THR A 88 -5.75 8.10 18.69
C THR A 88 -4.59 7.33 18.10
N LYS A 89 -4.07 6.35 18.82
CA LYS A 89 -3.03 5.44 18.32
C LYS A 89 -3.69 4.18 17.80
N ILE A 90 -3.27 3.75 16.61
CA ILE A 90 -3.81 2.59 15.92
C ILE A 90 -2.65 1.75 15.41
N VAL A 91 -2.73 0.46 15.59
CA VAL A 91 -1.76 -0.51 15.05
C VAL A 91 -2.46 -1.36 14.00
N MET A 92 -1.98 -1.34 12.78
CA MET A 92 -2.47 -2.20 11.70
C MET A 92 -1.41 -3.22 11.28
N GLU A 93 -1.86 -4.37 10.84
CA GLU A 93 -1.02 -5.40 10.25
C GLU A 93 -1.26 -5.48 8.73
N ALA A 94 -0.24 -5.15 7.95
CA ALA A 94 -0.24 -5.30 6.49
C ALA A 94 0.59 -6.54 6.09
N PRO A 95 0.50 -7.04 4.84
CA PRO A 95 1.38 -8.11 4.38
C PRO A 95 2.87 -7.80 4.50
N ALA A 96 3.26 -6.53 4.47
CA ALA A 96 4.64 -6.08 4.66
C ALA A 96 5.08 -6.03 6.14
N GLY A 97 4.14 -6.03 7.10
CA GLY A 97 4.42 -6.00 8.54
C GLY A 97 3.49 -5.07 9.33
N ILE A 98 3.87 -4.83 10.58
CA ILE A 98 3.14 -3.97 11.51
C ILE A 98 3.43 -2.49 11.21
N VAL A 99 2.38 -1.69 11.27
CA VAL A 99 2.42 -0.23 11.07
C VAL A 99 1.73 0.45 12.23
N HIS A 100 2.47 1.32 12.93
CA HIS A 100 1.95 2.14 14.02
C HIS A 100 1.55 3.51 13.49
N ALA A 101 0.30 3.87 13.67
CA ALA A 101 -0.25 5.16 13.26
C ALA A 101 -0.70 6.00 14.45
N THR A 102 -0.65 7.30 14.28
CA THR A 102 -1.24 8.29 15.18
C THR A 102 -2.17 9.18 14.38
N VAL A 103 -3.43 9.25 14.80
CA VAL A 103 -4.46 10.08 14.19
C VAL A 103 -4.77 11.23 15.13
N LYS A 104 -4.62 12.47 14.68
CA LYS A 104 -5.13 13.64 15.40
C LYS A 104 -6.63 13.72 15.20
N VAL A 105 -7.37 13.80 16.30
CA VAL A 105 -8.82 13.80 16.30
C VAL A 105 -9.33 15.04 17.01
N GLU A 106 -10.30 15.73 16.39
CA GLU A 106 -11.04 16.86 16.96
C GLU A 106 -12.51 16.71 16.66
N ASP A 107 -13.33 16.72 17.68
CA ASP A 107 -14.80 16.54 17.59
C ASP A 107 -15.18 15.25 16.84
N GLY A 108 -14.46 14.15 17.08
CA GLY A 108 -14.68 12.86 16.44
C GLY A 108 -14.22 12.76 14.98
N VAL A 109 -13.59 13.82 14.44
CA VAL A 109 -13.13 13.89 13.05
C VAL A 109 -11.60 13.76 12.97
N ALA A 110 -11.11 12.87 12.11
CA ALA A 110 -9.70 12.72 11.83
C ALA A 110 -9.16 13.94 11.06
N LYS A 111 -8.17 14.64 11.61
CA LYS A 111 -7.57 15.84 11.02
C LYS A 111 -6.22 15.58 10.35
N GLU A 112 -5.44 14.70 10.94
CA GLU A 112 -4.10 14.37 10.46
C GLU A 112 -3.80 12.91 10.79
N VAL A 113 -3.15 12.20 9.87
CA VAL A 113 -2.65 10.85 10.10
C VAL A 113 -1.15 10.83 9.85
N SER A 114 -0.41 10.37 10.85
CA SER A 114 1.01 10.05 10.74
C SER A 114 1.25 8.59 11.06
N PHE A 115 2.24 7.96 10.44
CA PHE A 115 2.57 6.56 10.72
C PHE A 115 4.05 6.27 10.57
N ALA A 116 4.55 5.32 11.35
CA ALA A 116 5.85 4.70 11.15
C ALA A 116 5.69 3.52 10.20
N ASN A 117 6.23 3.65 8.98
CA ASN A 117 6.19 2.59 7.99
C ASN A 117 7.09 1.42 8.39
N VAL A 118 6.91 0.26 7.72
CA VAL A 118 7.83 -0.88 7.82
C VAL A 118 9.26 -0.46 7.46
N PRO A 119 10.30 -1.13 7.96
CA PRO A 119 11.69 -0.81 7.65
C PRO A 119 11.96 -0.75 6.15
N ALA A 120 12.66 0.29 5.70
CA ALA A 120 13.11 0.43 4.33
C ALA A 120 14.60 0.07 4.23
N PHE A 121 15.00 -0.56 3.13
CA PHE A 121 16.39 -0.93 2.88
C PHE A 121 16.72 -0.99 1.39
N LEU A 122 18.00 -0.74 1.08
CA LEU A 122 18.56 -0.99 -0.24
C LEU A 122 18.89 -2.48 -0.37
N TYR A 123 18.25 -3.15 -1.32
CA TYR A 123 18.42 -4.58 -1.56
C TYR A 123 19.58 -4.86 -2.51
N LYS A 124 19.66 -4.11 -3.62
CA LYS A 124 20.75 -4.19 -4.60
C LYS A 124 21.02 -2.81 -5.18
N GLN A 125 22.30 -2.52 -5.40
CA GLN A 125 22.76 -1.28 -6.02
C GLN A 125 23.41 -1.56 -7.37
N ASP A 126 23.32 -0.58 -8.28
CA ASP A 126 23.98 -0.60 -9.60
C ASP A 126 23.69 -1.86 -10.41
N VAL A 127 22.45 -2.36 -10.37
CA VAL A 127 22.04 -3.48 -11.22
C VAL A 127 22.01 -3.05 -12.67
N GLU A 128 22.68 -3.79 -13.54
CA GLU A 128 22.70 -3.51 -14.97
C GLU A 128 21.68 -4.36 -15.72
N LEU A 129 20.97 -3.76 -16.65
CA LEU A 129 20.02 -4.42 -17.54
C LEU A 129 20.13 -3.83 -18.94
N GLU A 130 20.09 -4.69 -19.95
CA GLU A 130 19.98 -4.27 -21.34
C GLU A 130 18.50 -4.19 -21.72
N LEU A 131 18.02 -3.00 -22.05
CA LEU A 131 16.65 -2.77 -22.49
C LEU A 131 16.61 -2.63 -24.01
N GLU A 132 15.64 -3.29 -24.63
CA GLU A 132 15.41 -3.17 -26.08
C GLU A 132 15.11 -1.70 -26.44
N ASN A 133 15.78 -1.19 -27.48
CA ASN A 133 15.68 0.19 -28.00
C ASN A 133 16.23 1.31 -27.10
N ILE A 134 16.71 1.02 -25.90
CA ILE A 134 17.28 2.01 -24.96
C ILE A 134 18.76 1.72 -24.74
N GLY A 135 19.14 0.42 -24.68
CA GLY A 135 20.49 -0.02 -24.37
C GLY A 135 20.66 -0.30 -22.87
N LYS A 136 21.91 -0.18 -22.42
CA LYS A 136 22.33 -0.53 -21.07
C LYS A 136 21.90 0.55 -20.08
N VAL A 137 21.16 0.13 -19.06
CA VAL A 137 20.70 1.00 -17.95
C VAL A 137 21.17 0.46 -16.60
N LYS A 138 21.33 1.34 -15.64
CA LYS A 138 21.62 1.01 -14.25
C LYS A 138 20.48 1.46 -13.35
N PHE A 139 20.12 0.62 -12.39
CA PHE A 139 19.08 0.91 -11.41
C PHE A 139 19.39 0.26 -10.07
N ASP A 140 18.79 0.79 -9.03
CA ASP A 140 18.82 0.23 -7.71
C ASP A 140 17.53 -0.54 -7.42
N ILE A 141 17.60 -1.56 -6.56
CA ILE A 141 16.45 -2.27 -6.04
C ILE A 141 16.35 -1.97 -4.56
N ALA A 142 15.26 -1.35 -4.14
CA ALA A 142 15.00 -1.02 -2.74
C ALA A 142 13.64 -1.54 -2.29
N PHE A 143 13.49 -1.73 -0.98
CA PHE A 143 12.27 -2.11 -0.32
C PHE A 143 11.81 -1.00 0.62
N GLY A 144 10.51 -0.67 0.57
CA GLY A 144 9.86 0.27 1.48
C GLY A 144 8.41 -0.16 1.77
N GLY A 145 8.18 -1.50 1.85
CA GLY A 145 6.85 -2.12 1.93
C GLY A 145 6.54 -2.95 0.69
N SER A 146 7.09 -2.55 -0.45
CA SER A 146 7.19 -3.32 -1.70
C SER A 146 8.59 -3.13 -2.28
N PHE A 147 9.00 -4.00 -3.20
CA PHE A 147 10.24 -3.83 -3.94
C PHE A 147 10.03 -2.89 -5.13
N PHE A 148 10.97 -1.97 -5.31
CA PHE A 148 11.00 -1.01 -6.42
C PHE A 148 12.33 -1.06 -7.14
N ALA A 149 12.29 -1.03 -8.48
CA ALA A 149 13.42 -0.68 -9.31
C ALA A 149 13.46 0.85 -9.42
N ILE A 150 14.55 1.46 -8.98
CA ILE A 150 14.73 2.92 -8.96
C ILE A 150 15.79 3.28 -9.98
N ILE A 151 15.38 4.01 -11.03
CA ILE A 151 16.23 4.42 -12.14
C ILE A 151 16.20 5.94 -12.31
N HIS A 152 17.33 6.53 -12.70
CA HIS A 152 17.37 7.92 -13.14
C HIS A 152 16.75 8.05 -14.53
N ALA A 153 15.72 8.89 -14.66
CA ALA A 153 14.97 9.08 -15.91
C ALA A 153 15.83 9.55 -17.10
N ASP A 154 16.93 10.24 -16.83
CA ASP A 154 17.90 10.67 -17.85
C ASP A 154 18.49 9.48 -18.64
N GLN A 155 18.66 8.31 -18.00
CA GLN A 155 19.12 7.10 -18.69
C GLN A 155 18.12 6.57 -19.71
N LEU A 156 16.84 6.94 -19.55
CA LEU A 156 15.75 6.58 -20.45
C LEU A 156 15.47 7.70 -21.48
N GLY A 157 16.23 8.80 -21.43
CA GLY A 157 16.01 9.98 -22.26
C GLY A 157 14.69 10.71 -21.94
N LEU A 158 14.14 10.49 -20.73
CA LEU A 158 12.84 11.04 -20.32
C LEU A 158 13.00 12.14 -19.27
N LYS A 159 12.06 13.09 -19.31
CA LYS A 159 11.86 14.05 -18.21
C LYS A 159 10.62 13.65 -17.42
N ILE A 160 10.73 13.71 -16.08
CA ILE A 160 9.59 13.46 -15.19
C ILE A 160 8.73 14.73 -15.14
N VAL A 161 7.80 14.82 -16.07
CA VAL A 161 6.80 15.90 -16.20
C VAL A 161 5.45 15.28 -16.56
N PRO A 162 4.31 15.92 -16.23
CA PRO A 162 2.99 15.34 -16.49
C PRO A 162 2.75 14.94 -17.95
N GLU A 163 3.31 15.69 -18.89
CA GLU A 163 3.16 15.46 -20.33
C GLU A 163 3.78 14.12 -20.78
N ASN A 164 4.73 13.60 -20.02
CA ASN A 164 5.43 12.34 -20.30
C ASN A 164 4.87 11.14 -19.51
N ALA A 165 3.80 11.33 -18.74
CA ALA A 165 3.25 10.26 -17.89
C ALA A 165 2.90 8.97 -18.65
N GLY A 166 2.48 9.08 -19.91
CA GLY A 166 2.20 7.91 -20.74
C GLY A 166 3.43 7.19 -21.31
N GLN A 167 4.65 7.75 -21.10
CA GLN A 167 5.92 7.18 -21.55
C GLN A 167 6.75 6.63 -20.37
N LEU A 168 6.42 7.06 -19.13
CA LEU A 168 7.00 6.61 -17.88
C LEU A 168 6.35 5.33 -17.37
#